data_854f16cb56e84a430b06023da9be19bc
#
_entry.id   854f16cb56e84a430b06023da9be19bc
#
_cell.length_a   1.000
_cell.length_b   1.000
_cell.length_c   1.000
_cell.angle_alpha   90.00
_cell.angle_beta   90.00
_cell.angle_gamma   90.00
#
_symmetry.space_group_name_H-M   'P 1'
#
loop_
_entity.id
_entity.type
_entity.pdbx_description
1 polymer ?
#
loop_
_entity_poly.entity_id
_entity_poly.type
_entity_poly.pdbx_seq_one_letter_code
_entity_poly.pdbx_strand_id
1 'polypeptide(L)'
;MSSITILDENDKSELNQIIDTRSPKKHTHSVNDIEGVFAVKNGGTGVSSLDANKVLYTSSASAIGQMSIPTGESVLTQDTSGAPYWESSGDIGDVTKSIITLTGYSGTTYTVTNYGDEKYSGTIGDSESAKVKVNGFGVYTIDCTYFGKTESKTVTINNIGMYSVDCYIAVFNTASYSEISTASRNGTAASMWSIGDAKAVTLNGRVGDYQFSNETVYMFIIAFDHNSSVEMNGEHHMICNFAKNAPTDGKDIAFTDTKYRNYTSDPCFHMNSSKTNSGGWASSYMRQTICSQFKNAMPSDLQAVLRTRTIYTDNTGGGKKNSSYVTATTDTVYIPSEFEVQGLGISSNYYEIDHQQQLAYYKNGASKIRYKSNDVSEAAWWWLRSPECDFGYDYFCGIGTDGSPYINFAYRAGGFAPLITI
;
A
#
# COMPACT_ATOMS: atom_id res chain seq x y z
N MET A 1 68.96 16.65 56.17
CA MET A 1 69.72 16.04 55.08
C MET A 1 69.62 14.51 55.28
N SER A 2 68.86 13.85 54.44
CA SER A 2 68.78 12.39 54.51
C SER A 2 70.06 11.81 53.95
N SER A 3 70.79 11.08 54.73
CA SER A 3 72.00 10.36 54.31
C SER A 3 71.58 9.26 53.36
N ILE A 4 72.11 9.29 52.16
CA ILE A 4 72.02 8.16 51.22
C ILE A 4 73.07 7.15 51.70
N THR A 5 72.63 6.02 52.23
CA THR A 5 73.51 4.87 52.54
C THR A 5 73.78 4.20 51.18
N ILE A 6 75.03 4.23 50.75
CA ILE A 6 75.46 3.49 49.55
C ILE A 6 75.62 2.01 50.02
N LEU A 7 74.84 1.13 49.44
CA LEU A 7 74.96 -0.31 49.68
C LEU A 7 76.36 -0.80 49.26
N ASP A 8 77.03 -1.57 50.04
CA ASP A 8 78.27 -2.22 49.68
C ASP A 8 78.05 -3.38 48.68
N GLU A 9 79.08 -4.03 48.24
CA GLU A 9 78.98 -5.11 47.24
C GLU A 9 78.26 -6.35 47.81
N ASN A 10 78.34 -6.59 49.12
CA ASN A 10 77.59 -7.70 49.76
C ASN A 10 76.11 -7.37 49.83
N ASP A 11 75.76 -6.12 50.19
CA ASP A 11 74.38 -5.66 50.23
C ASP A 11 73.72 -5.71 48.81
N LYS A 12 74.50 -5.40 47.77
CA LYS A 12 74.10 -5.53 46.39
C LYS A 12 73.92 -7.00 45.98
N SER A 13 74.75 -7.88 46.47
CA SER A 13 74.65 -9.33 46.22
C SER A 13 73.41 -9.92 46.85
N GLU A 14 73.12 -9.57 48.08
CA GLU A 14 71.91 -10.04 48.82
C GLU A 14 70.64 -9.44 48.15
N LEU A 15 70.67 -8.16 47.75
CA LEU A 15 69.54 -7.56 47.08
C LEU A 15 69.28 -8.21 45.72
N ASN A 16 70.33 -8.51 44.94
CA ASN A 16 70.16 -9.22 43.66
C ASN A 16 69.65 -10.64 43.86
N GLN A 17 70.04 -11.34 44.91
CA GLN A 17 69.55 -12.65 45.23
C GLN A 17 68.06 -12.60 45.64
N ILE A 18 67.62 -11.56 46.37
CA ILE A 18 66.24 -11.32 46.72
C ILE A 18 65.40 -10.96 45.50
N ILE A 19 65.97 -10.17 44.57
CA ILE A 19 65.31 -9.79 43.31
C ILE A 19 65.14 -11.04 42.43
N ASP A 20 66.15 -11.87 42.31
CA ASP A 20 66.08 -13.10 41.51
C ASP A 20 65.10 -14.14 42.09
N THR A 21 64.90 -14.17 43.41
CA THR A 21 63.93 -15.08 44.04
C THR A 21 62.52 -14.53 44.12
N ARG A 22 62.32 -13.21 44.11
CA ARG A 22 61.00 -12.56 44.28
C ARG A 22 60.45 -11.90 43.05
N SER A 23 61.26 -11.64 42.07
CA SER A 23 60.84 -10.99 40.82
C SER A 23 61.43 -11.73 39.65
N PRO A 24 60.79 -12.73 39.15
CA PRO A 24 61.27 -13.50 38.00
C PRO A 24 61.41 -12.62 36.78
N LYS A 25 62.62 -12.37 36.33
CA LYS A 25 62.93 -11.55 35.14
C LYS A 25 62.49 -12.16 33.83
N LYS A 26 62.21 -13.43 33.80
CA LYS A 26 61.58 -14.18 32.70
C LYS A 26 60.90 -15.40 33.31
N HIS A 27 59.56 -15.37 33.33
CA HIS A 27 58.82 -16.58 33.49
C HIS A 27 58.66 -17.22 32.14
N THR A 28 59.45 -18.23 31.82
CA THR A 28 59.08 -19.21 30.80
C THR A 28 58.42 -20.35 31.56
N HIS A 29 57.08 -20.30 31.59
CA HIS A 29 56.35 -21.50 31.96
C HIS A 29 56.31 -22.40 30.73
N SER A 30 56.73 -23.61 30.84
CA SER A 30 56.32 -24.66 29.92
C SER A 30 54.81 -24.80 30.06
N VAL A 31 54.14 -25.09 28.97
CA VAL A 31 52.70 -25.39 28.97
C VAL A 31 52.35 -26.49 30.00
N ASN A 32 53.37 -27.33 30.34
CA ASN A 32 53.27 -28.41 31.30
C ASN A 32 53.36 -27.98 32.80
N ASP A 33 53.80 -26.72 33.05
CA ASP A 33 53.97 -26.19 34.41
C ASP A 33 52.69 -25.52 34.94
N ILE A 34 51.63 -25.47 34.15
CA ILE A 34 50.35 -24.84 34.52
C ILE A 34 49.29 -25.93 34.66
N GLU A 35 48.98 -26.29 35.89
CA GLU A 35 47.83 -27.13 36.19
C GLU A 35 46.56 -26.27 36.37
N GLY A 36 45.52 -26.56 35.56
CA GLY A 36 44.23 -25.90 35.65
C GLY A 36 43.88 -24.95 34.49
N VAL A 37 42.74 -24.30 34.61
CA VAL A 37 42.17 -23.38 33.61
C VAL A 37 42.33 -21.93 34.08
N PHE A 38 43.09 -21.12 33.36
CA PHE A 38 43.11 -19.69 33.62
C PHE A 38 41.78 -19.06 33.17
N ALA A 39 41.13 -18.34 34.06
CA ALA A 39 39.96 -17.58 33.73
C ALA A 39 40.30 -16.48 32.70
N VAL A 40 39.39 -16.18 31.76
CA VAL A 40 39.55 -15.16 30.73
C VAL A 40 39.95 -13.79 31.30
N LYS A 41 39.41 -13.41 32.47
CA LYS A 41 39.77 -12.18 33.20
C LYS A 41 41.23 -12.08 33.61
N ASN A 42 41.95 -13.20 33.66
CA ASN A 42 43.36 -13.29 34.02
C ASN A 42 44.26 -13.53 32.78
N GLY A 43 43.72 -13.35 31.59
CA GLY A 43 44.44 -13.54 30.31
C GLY A 43 44.46 -14.99 29.81
N GLY A 44 43.73 -15.92 30.46
CA GLY A 44 43.57 -17.29 30.00
C GLY A 44 42.41 -17.43 29.00
N THR A 45 42.35 -18.58 28.32
CA THR A 45 41.23 -18.90 27.40
C THR A 45 39.98 -19.38 28.12
N GLY A 46 40.08 -19.75 29.40
CA GLY A 46 38.97 -20.28 30.19
C GLY A 46 38.58 -21.71 29.80
N VAL A 47 39.35 -22.39 28.96
CA VAL A 47 39.13 -23.78 28.54
C VAL A 47 40.34 -24.64 28.88
N SER A 48 40.10 -25.93 29.23
CA SER A 48 41.15 -26.87 29.62
C SER A 48 41.95 -27.42 28.44
N SER A 49 41.40 -27.34 27.24
CA SER A 49 42.04 -27.75 26.00
C SER A 49 41.53 -26.95 24.82
N LEU A 50 42.36 -26.75 23.84
CA LEU A 50 41.98 -26.22 22.52
C LEU A 50 42.17 -27.31 21.49
N ASP A 51 41.12 -27.60 20.76
CA ASP A 51 41.17 -28.54 19.62
C ASP A 51 41.88 -27.90 18.43
N ALA A 52 42.58 -28.71 17.65
CA ALA A 52 43.15 -28.26 16.39
C ALA A 52 42.06 -27.86 15.38
N ASN A 53 42.33 -26.88 14.53
CA ASN A 53 41.44 -26.46 13.44
C ASN A 53 40.07 -25.99 13.94
N LYS A 54 40.04 -25.19 14.98
CA LYS A 54 38.84 -24.55 15.49
C LYS A 54 38.96 -23.03 15.39
N VAL A 55 37.82 -22.37 15.22
CA VAL A 55 37.67 -20.91 15.36
C VAL A 55 37.31 -20.63 16.82
N LEU A 56 38.06 -19.74 17.48
CA LEU A 56 37.78 -19.30 18.83
C LEU A 56 36.90 -18.05 18.79
N TYR A 57 35.90 -18.00 19.66
CA TYR A 57 35.05 -16.83 19.82
C TYR A 57 34.69 -16.64 21.30
N THR A 58 34.33 -15.41 21.65
CA THR A 58 33.86 -15.12 23.01
C THR A 58 32.40 -15.58 23.16
N SER A 59 32.15 -16.65 23.87
CA SER A 59 30.80 -17.17 24.14
C SER A 59 30.11 -16.45 25.30
N SER A 60 30.89 -15.78 26.16
CA SER A 60 30.43 -14.90 27.25
C SER A 60 31.58 -14.00 27.72
N ALA A 61 31.31 -13.06 28.63
CA ALA A 61 32.35 -12.19 29.22
C ALA A 61 33.47 -12.97 29.95
N SER A 62 33.28 -14.25 30.23
CA SER A 62 34.21 -15.09 31.03
C SER A 62 34.54 -16.42 30.34
N ALA A 63 34.14 -16.64 29.10
CA ALA A 63 34.41 -17.91 28.42
C ALA A 63 34.71 -17.71 26.94
N ILE A 64 35.61 -18.56 26.41
CA ILE A 64 35.90 -18.69 24.98
C ILE A 64 35.27 -19.99 24.48
N GLY A 65 34.48 -19.90 23.43
CA GLY A 65 33.93 -21.04 22.70
C GLY A 65 34.85 -21.48 21.56
N GLN A 66 34.74 -22.75 21.17
CA GLN A 66 35.42 -23.32 20.00
C GLN A 66 34.38 -23.78 18.99
N MET A 67 34.53 -23.35 17.74
CA MET A 67 33.64 -23.73 16.65
C MET A 67 34.40 -24.55 15.60
N SER A 68 33.83 -25.67 15.21
CA SER A 68 34.41 -26.51 14.16
C SER A 68 34.37 -25.80 12.83
N ILE A 69 35.46 -25.85 12.06
CA ILE A 69 35.46 -25.38 10.68
C ILE A 69 34.74 -26.46 9.84
N PRO A 70 33.73 -26.11 9.06
CA PRO A 70 33.04 -27.05 8.17
C PRO A 70 33.99 -27.61 7.11
N THR A 71 33.65 -28.79 6.59
CA THR A 71 34.43 -29.43 5.51
C THR A 71 34.14 -28.84 4.13
N GLY A 72 33.08 -28.05 3.98
CA GLY A 72 32.71 -27.36 2.76
C GLY A 72 33.01 -25.87 2.81
N GLU A 73 32.88 -25.21 1.66
CA GLU A 73 32.98 -23.76 1.62
C GLU A 73 31.88 -23.13 2.46
N SER A 74 32.26 -22.30 3.44
CA SER A 74 31.35 -21.68 4.39
C SER A 74 31.88 -20.32 4.80
N VAL A 75 31.00 -19.42 5.14
CA VAL A 75 31.33 -18.09 5.65
C VAL A 75 30.93 -17.98 7.09
N LEU A 76 31.84 -17.43 7.92
CA LEU A 76 31.53 -17.12 9.30
C LEU A 76 30.63 -15.88 9.35
N THR A 77 29.45 -16.02 9.90
CA THR A 77 28.46 -14.96 10.06
C THR A 77 27.97 -14.87 11.50
N GLN A 78 27.04 -13.98 11.77
CA GLN A 78 26.50 -13.69 13.09
C GLN A 78 24.98 -13.72 13.04
N ASP A 79 24.33 -14.37 13.99
CA ASP A 79 22.88 -14.30 14.14
C ASP A 79 22.43 -12.98 14.79
N THR A 80 21.11 -12.81 14.94
CA THR A 80 20.51 -11.61 15.54
C THR A 80 20.88 -11.41 17.03
N SER A 81 21.41 -12.45 17.70
CA SER A 81 21.92 -12.38 19.08
C SER A 81 23.40 -11.99 19.14
N GLY A 82 24.08 -11.92 17.99
CA GLY A 82 25.50 -11.68 17.88
C GLY A 82 26.36 -12.95 17.99
N ALA A 83 25.74 -14.14 18.06
CA ALA A 83 26.49 -15.40 18.10
C ALA A 83 27.03 -15.77 16.71
N PRO A 84 28.33 -16.08 16.58
CA PRO A 84 28.87 -16.48 15.30
C PRO A 84 28.43 -17.91 14.92
N TYR A 85 28.17 -18.11 13.64
CA TYR A 85 27.90 -19.43 13.06
C TYR A 85 28.45 -19.55 11.65
N TRP A 86 28.55 -20.78 11.14
CA TRP A 86 28.94 -21.02 9.77
C TRP A 86 27.69 -21.14 8.88
N GLU A 87 27.63 -20.30 7.87
CA GLU A 87 26.63 -20.40 6.81
C GLU A 87 27.25 -21.10 5.61
N SER A 88 26.56 -22.07 5.03
CA SER A 88 27.05 -22.81 3.85
C SER A 88 27.25 -21.85 2.67
N SER A 89 28.36 -21.97 1.96
CA SER A 89 28.59 -21.19 0.73
C SER A 89 27.58 -21.52 -0.37
N GLY A 90 26.87 -22.65 -0.27
CA GLY A 90 25.75 -22.95 -1.13
C GLY A 90 24.63 -21.90 -1.02
N ASP A 91 24.44 -21.29 0.17
CA ASP A 91 23.45 -20.24 0.41
C ASP A 91 24.02 -18.84 0.18
N ILE A 92 25.34 -18.63 0.47
CA ILE A 92 26.01 -17.34 0.30
C ILE A 92 26.73 -17.27 -1.06
N GLY A 93 27.08 -18.40 -1.64
CA GLY A 93 27.80 -18.50 -2.92
C GLY A 93 29.22 -18.00 -2.86
N ASP A 94 29.75 -17.60 -4.00
CA ASP A 94 31.12 -17.09 -4.15
C ASP A 94 31.38 -15.93 -3.18
N VAL A 95 32.30 -16.11 -2.23
CA VAL A 95 32.69 -15.12 -1.21
C VAL A 95 33.26 -13.83 -1.79
N THR A 96 33.46 -13.77 -3.09
CA THR A 96 33.86 -12.55 -3.82
C THR A 96 32.66 -11.69 -4.21
N LYS A 97 31.42 -12.16 -3.98
CA LYS A 97 30.20 -11.50 -4.40
C LYS A 97 29.38 -11.00 -3.21
N SER A 98 28.71 -9.90 -3.43
CA SER A 98 27.68 -9.42 -2.52
C SER A 98 26.34 -10.06 -2.84
N ILE A 99 25.50 -10.20 -1.83
CA ILE A 99 24.11 -10.72 -1.98
C ILE A 99 23.14 -9.58 -1.71
N ILE A 100 22.27 -9.31 -2.66
CA ILE A 100 21.10 -8.45 -2.45
C ILE A 100 19.91 -9.37 -2.20
N THR A 101 19.34 -9.32 -1.00
CA THR A 101 18.06 -9.99 -0.69
C THR A 101 16.93 -9.03 -1.03
N LEU A 102 16.06 -9.44 -1.93
CA LEU A 102 14.87 -8.72 -2.34
C LEU A 102 13.68 -9.34 -1.61
N THR A 103 12.89 -8.53 -0.91
CA THR A 103 11.65 -8.97 -0.27
C THR A 103 10.46 -8.34 -0.97
N GLY A 104 9.41 -9.11 -1.25
CA GLY A 104 8.24 -8.61 -1.99
C GLY A 104 7.19 -9.70 -2.17
N TYR A 105 6.03 -9.32 -2.67
CA TYR A 105 4.95 -10.29 -2.93
C TYR A 105 5.39 -11.37 -3.93
N SER A 106 4.92 -12.60 -3.72
CA SER A 106 5.08 -13.68 -4.71
C SER A 106 4.57 -13.24 -6.08
N GLY A 107 5.35 -13.49 -7.13
CA GLY A 107 5.05 -13.02 -8.48
C GLY A 107 5.63 -11.64 -8.83
N THR A 108 6.24 -10.91 -7.88
CA THR A 108 6.97 -9.68 -8.21
C THR A 108 8.18 -10.02 -9.09
N THR A 109 8.24 -9.47 -10.29
CA THR A 109 9.43 -9.57 -11.15
C THR A 109 10.42 -8.47 -10.79
N TYR A 110 11.69 -8.75 -10.93
CA TYR A 110 12.74 -7.76 -10.68
C TYR A 110 13.83 -7.76 -11.75
N THR A 111 14.43 -6.60 -11.92
CA THR A 111 15.68 -6.42 -12.68
C THR A 111 16.64 -5.62 -11.82
N VAL A 112 17.85 -6.14 -11.62
CA VAL A 112 18.95 -5.50 -10.89
C VAL A 112 20.01 -5.09 -11.89
N THR A 113 20.39 -3.82 -11.93
CA THR A 113 21.39 -3.26 -12.86
C THR A 113 22.41 -2.41 -12.12
N ASN A 114 23.64 -2.33 -12.65
CA ASN A 114 24.65 -1.39 -12.22
C ASN A 114 25.22 -0.61 -13.42
N TYR A 115 26.17 0.28 -13.18
CA TYR A 115 26.83 1.09 -14.22
C TYR A 115 27.65 0.28 -15.24
N GLY A 116 27.83 -1.04 -15.05
CA GLY A 116 28.71 -1.88 -15.86
C GLY A 116 27.98 -2.92 -16.73
N ASP A 117 26.74 -2.67 -17.13
CA ASP A 117 25.91 -3.55 -17.99
C ASP A 117 25.57 -4.93 -17.39
N GLU A 118 25.92 -5.22 -16.14
CA GLU A 118 25.44 -6.44 -15.48
C GLU A 118 23.94 -6.29 -15.21
N LYS A 119 23.17 -7.23 -15.74
CA LYS A 119 21.73 -7.29 -15.56
C LYS A 119 21.32 -8.65 -15.00
N TYR A 120 20.71 -8.63 -13.84
CA TYR A 120 20.11 -9.81 -13.22
C TYR A 120 18.60 -9.63 -13.21
N SER A 121 17.86 -10.65 -13.54
CA SER A 121 16.40 -10.60 -13.50
C SER A 121 15.82 -11.91 -12.99
N GLY A 122 14.64 -11.84 -12.39
CA GLY A 122 13.96 -12.99 -11.85
C GLY A 122 12.58 -12.63 -11.31
N THR A 123 12.02 -13.57 -10.56
CA THR A 123 10.71 -13.42 -9.91
C THR A 123 10.82 -13.83 -8.45
N ILE A 124 10.23 -13.07 -7.55
CA ILE A 124 10.11 -13.40 -6.13
C ILE A 124 9.08 -14.54 -6.02
N GLY A 125 9.49 -15.65 -5.44
CA GLY A 125 8.65 -16.83 -5.24
C GLY A 125 7.78 -16.76 -3.98
N ASP A 126 7.17 -17.90 -3.62
CA ASP A 126 6.23 -18.03 -2.50
C ASP A 126 6.87 -17.80 -1.11
N SER A 127 8.21 -17.80 -1.03
CA SER A 127 8.95 -17.40 0.18
C SER A 127 8.97 -15.88 0.39
N GLU A 128 8.35 -15.10 -0.50
CA GLU A 128 8.36 -13.63 -0.51
C GLU A 128 9.78 -13.03 -0.49
N SER A 129 10.76 -13.79 -0.94
CA SER A 129 12.16 -13.40 -0.96
C SER A 129 12.90 -13.97 -2.17
N ALA A 130 13.86 -13.21 -2.69
CA ALA A 130 14.81 -13.66 -3.70
C ALA A 130 16.21 -13.15 -3.36
N LYS A 131 17.25 -13.96 -3.62
CA LYS A 131 18.65 -13.58 -3.42
C LYS A 131 19.34 -13.38 -4.78
N VAL A 132 19.91 -12.20 -4.98
CA VAL A 132 20.65 -11.85 -6.19
C VAL A 132 22.14 -11.69 -5.83
N LYS A 133 22.98 -12.51 -6.44
CA LYS A 133 24.44 -12.43 -6.29
C LYS A 133 24.98 -11.44 -7.31
N VAL A 134 25.67 -10.40 -6.85
CA VAL A 134 26.16 -9.33 -7.70
C VAL A 134 27.67 -9.17 -7.58
N ASN A 135 28.31 -8.77 -8.67
CA ASN A 135 29.75 -8.52 -8.73
C ASN A 135 30.04 -7.02 -8.55
N GLY A 136 31.13 -6.72 -7.83
CA GLY A 136 31.65 -5.37 -7.74
C GLY A 136 30.90 -4.45 -6.77
N PHE A 137 31.46 -3.27 -6.61
CA PHE A 137 30.97 -2.20 -5.74
C PHE A 137 30.28 -1.12 -6.58
N GLY A 138 29.41 -0.34 -5.95
CA GLY A 138 28.73 0.78 -6.58
C GLY A 138 27.24 0.81 -6.27
N VAL A 139 26.54 1.65 -7.02
CA VAL A 139 25.08 1.79 -6.92
C VAL A 139 24.43 0.79 -7.84
N TYR A 140 23.55 -0.04 -7.27
CA TYR A 140 22.68 -0.94 -8.02
C TYR A 140 21.27 -0.36 -8.02
N THR A 141 20.64 -0.36 -9.19
CA THR A 141 19.24 -0.03 -9.37
C THR A 141 18.43 -1.31 -9.46
N ILE A 142 17.36 -1.40 -8.70
CA ILE A 142 16.44 -2.53 -8.66
C ILE A 142 15.09 -2.05 -9.13
N ASP A 143 14.67 -2.47 -10.31
CA ASP A 143 13.33 -2.25 -10.84
C ASP A 143 12.46 -3.44 -10.48
N CYS A 144 11.51 -3.23 -9.60
CA CYS A 144 10.54 -4.24 -9.17
C CYS A 144 9.21 -3.97 -9.86
N THR A 145 8.59 -5.00 -10.42
CA THR A 145 7.28 -4.90 -11.09
C THR A 145 6.30 -5.91 -10.52
N TYR A 146 5.14 -5.42 -10.08
CA TYR A 146 4.05 -6.24 -9.55
C TYR A 146 2.72 -5.75 -10.11
N PHE A 147 1.95 -6.66 -10.73
CA PHE A 147 0.70 -6.33 -11.44
C PHE A 147 0.81 -5.13 -12.38
N GLY A 148 1.93 -5.03 -13.12
CA GLY A 148 2.15 -3.98 -14.11
C GLY A 148 2.63 -2.63 -13.53
N LYS A 149 2.65 -2.45 -12.22
CA LYS A 149 3.25 -1.27 -11.58
C LYS A 149 4.74 -1.55 -11.33
N THR A 150 5.59 -0.64 -11.75
CA THR A 150 7.05 -0.71 -11.54
C THR A 150 7.51 0.38 -10.59
N GLU A 151 8.33 0.00 -9.62
CA GLU A 151 9.04 0.92 -8.74
C GLU A 151 10.54 0.64 -8.79
N SER A 152 11.33 1.71 -8.86
CA SER A 152 12.80 1.63 -8.84
C SER A 152 13.31 1.93 -7.44
N LYS A 153 14.18 1.07 -6.94
CA LYS A 153 14.90 1.21 -5.67
C LYS A 153 16.40 1.25 -5.96
N THR A 154 17.18 1.73 -5.04
CA THR A 154 18.65 1.70 -5.16
C THR A 154 19.28 1.14 -3.90
N VAL A 155 20.41 0.44 -4.07
CA VAL A 155 21.27 0.01 -2.98
C VAL A 155 22.73 0.30 -3.33
N THR A 156 23.47 0.83 -2.38
CA THR A 156 24.89 1.10 -2.57
C THR A 156 25.71 0.00 -1.91
N ILE A 157 26.53 -0.68 -2.68
CA ILE A 157 27.42 -1.74 -2.22
C ILE A 157 28.86 -1.17 -2.12
N ASN A 158 29.35 -1.02 -0.90
CA ASN A 158 30.69 -0.48 -0.62
C ASN A 158 31.68 -1.55 -0.17
N ASN A 159 31.20 -2.71 0.22
CA ASN A 159 32.00 -3.86 0.66
C ASN A 159 31.27 -5.16 0.29
N ILE A 160 31.99 -6.27 0.30
CA ILE A 160 31.35 -7.58 0.16
C ILE A 160 30.48 -7.84 1.39
N GLY A 161 29.22 -8.18 1.16
CA GLY A 161 28.27 -8.36 2.25
C GLY A 161 26.85 -8.70 1.79
N MET A 162 25.95 -8.72 2.77
CA MET A 162 24.53 -8.92 2.56
C MET A 162 23.79 -7.58 2.64
N TYR A 163 22.93 -7.34 1.68
CA TYR A 163 22.13 -6.14 1.55
C TYR A 163 20.67 -6.54 1.39
N SER A 164 19.73 -5.71 1.81
CA SER A 164 18.30 -5.96 1.63
C SER A 164 17.62 -4.80 0.95
N VAL A 165 16.68 -5.11 0.08
CA VAL A 165 15.84 -4.13 -0.62
C VAL A 165 14.40 -4.59 -0.54
N ASP A 166 13.54 -3.69 -0.11
CA ASP A 166 12.11 -3.90 -0.06
C ASP A 166 11.49 -3.62 -1.44
N CYS A 167 10.91 -4.65 -2.04
CA CYS A 167 10.22 -4.64 -3.32
C CYS A 167 8.70 -4.81 -3.18
N TYR A 168 8.12 -4.61 -2.00
CA TYR A 168 6.67 -4.59 -1.85
C TYR A 168 6.11 -3.36 -2.57
N ILE A 169 5.25 -3.61 -3.56
CA ILE A 169 4.60 -2.57 -4.35
C ILE A 169 3.13 -2.54 -3.98
N ALA A 170 2.68 -1.40 -3.48
CA ALA A 170 1.29 -1.21 -3.12
C ALA A 170 0.42 -1.18 -4.39
N VAL A 171 -0.28 -2.28 -4.65
CA VAL A 171 -1.23 -2.39 -5.75
C VAL A 171 -2.64 -2.40 -5.19
N PHE A 172 -3.48 -1.47 -5.63
CA PHE A 172 -4.84 -1.31 -5.10
C PHE A 172 -5.68 -2.59 -5.27
N ASN A 173 -5.50 -3.31 -6.39
CA ASN A 173 -6.26 -4.53 -6.64
C ASN A 173 -5.98 -5.66 -5.64
N THR A 174 -4.77 -5.77 -5.12
CA THR A 174 -4.37 -6.85 -4.21
C THR A 174 -4.52 -6.48 -2.73
N ALA A 175 -4.59 -5.19 -2.41
CA ALA A 175 -4.78 -4.73 -1.04
C ALA A 175 -6.11 -5.24 -0.47
N SER A 176 -6.11 -5.71 0.78
CA SER A 176 -7.34 -6.05 1.51
C SER A 176 -8.16 -4.78 1.80
N TYR A 177 -9.45 -4.92 2.03
CA TYR A 177 -10.28 -3.75 2.40
C TYR A 177 -9.87 -3.12 3.73
N SER A 178 -9.31 -3.92 4.65
CA SER A 178 -8.75 -3.41 5.91
C SER A 178 -7.53 -2.52 5.67
N GLU A 179 -6.60 -2.95 4.81
CA GLU A 179 -5.43 -2.14 4.43
C GLU A 179 -5.85 -0.85 3.72
N ILE A 180 -6.80 -0.96 2.77
CA ILE A 180 -7.37 0.20 2.08
C ILE A 180 -7.97 1.20 3.08
N SER A 181 -8.77 0.72 4.02
CA SER A 181 -9.37 1.57 5.05
C SER A 181 -8.33 2.21 5.96
N THR A 182 -7.31 1.46 6.36
CA THR A 182 -6.22 1.97 7.20
C THR A 182 -5.44 3.07 6.47
N ALA A 183 -5.05 2.83 5.22
CA ALA A 183 -4.33 3.81 4.41
C ALA A 183 -5.17 5.07 4.17
N SER A 184 -6.47 4.90 3.89
CA SER A 184 -7.41 6.01 3.70
C SER A 184 -7.51 6.88 4.95
N ARG A 185 -7.79 6.29 6.12
CA ARG A 185 -7.95 7.01 7.40
C ARG A 185 -6.69 7.70 7.89
N ASN A 186 -5.52 7.13 7.60
CA ASN A 186 -4.22 7.68 7.98
C ASN A 186 -3.72 8.75 7.00
N GLY A 187 -4.42 9.02 5.90
CA GLY A 187 -3.99 9.98 4.88
C GLY A 187 -2.84 9.49 4.00
N THR A 188 -2.48 8.20 4.07
CA THR A 188 -1.37 7.63 3.29
C THR A 188 -1.81 7.05 1.94
N ALA A 189 -3.12 6.93 1.69
CA ALA A 189 -3.65 6.32 0.47
C ALA A 189 -3.12 6.99 -0.82
N ALA A 190 -3.02 8.32 -0.85
CA ALA A 190 -2.54 9.07 -2.02
C ALA A 190 -1.04 8.88 -2.31
N SER A 191 -0.24 8.42 -1.32
CA SER A 191 1.16 8.05 -1.53
C SER A 191 1.33 6.61 -2.00
N MET A 192 0.31 5.76 -1.78
CA MET A 192 0.34 4.34 -2.14
C MET A 192 -0.31 4.06 -3.50
N TRP A 193 -1.38 4.79 -3.81
CA TRP A 193 -2.22 4.55 -5.00
C TRP A 193 -2.50 5.83 -5.76
N SER A 194 -2.94 5.66 -6.99
CA SER A 194 -3.27 6.77 -7.91
C SER A 194 -4.76 6.82 -8.22
N ILE A 195 -5.25 8.00 -8.59
CA ILE A 195 -6.60 8.14 -9.15
C ILE A 195 -6.71 7.28 -10.41
N GLY A 196 -7.76 6.46 -10.49
CA GLY A 196 -7.97 5.48 -11.56
C GLY A 196 -7.49 4.07 -11.22
N ASP A 197 -6.65 3.87 -10.19
CA ASP A 197 -6.31 2.52 -9.73
C ASP A 197 -7.58 1.77 -9.34
N ALA A 198 -7.70 0.53 -9.83
CA ALA A 198 -8.92 -0.25 -9.73
C ALA A 198 -8.73 -1.56 -8.97
N LYS A 199 -9.79 -2.00 -8.28
CA LYS A 199 -9.86 -3.26 -7.58
C LYS A 199 -11.09 -4.04 -8.04
N ALA A 200 -10.87 -5.32 -8.38
CA ALA A 200 -11.96 -6.25 -8.66
C ALA A 200 -12.80 -6.51 -7.39
N VAL A 201 -14.12 -6.42 -7.55
CA VAL A 201 -15.11 -6.64 -6.48
C VAL A 201 -16.19 -7.58 -7.01
N THR A 202 -16.54 -8.61 -6.25
CA THR A 202 -17.63 -9.50 -6.62
C THR A 202 -18.93 -9.02 -5.98
N LEU A 203 -19.91 -8.65 -6.80
CA LEU A 203 -21.25 -8.27 -6.35
C LEU A 203 -22.20 -9.48 -6.42
N ASN A 204 -23.04 -9.61 -5.39
CA ASN A 204 -24.08 -10.64 -5.35
C ASN A 204 -25.32 -10.10 -4.65
N GLY A 205 -26.44 -10.02 -5.40
CA GLY A 205 -27.69 -9.50 -4.87
C GLY A 205 -28.49 -8.76 -5.92
N ARG A 206 -29.72 -8.39 -5.56
CA ARG A 206 -30.61 -7.63 -6.44
C ARG A 206 -30.49 -6.13 -6.16
N VAL A 207 -30.34 -5.35 -7.22
CA VAL A 207 -30.29 -3.87 -7.19
C VAL A 207 -31.26 -3.34 -8.25
N GLY A 208 -32.34 -2.73 -7.83
CA GLY A 208 -33.46 -2.45 -8.70
C GLY A 208 -34.00 -3.74 -9.33
N ASP A 209 -34.08 -3.80 -10.63
CA ASP A 209 -34.46 -5.01 -11.37
C ASP A 209 -33.24 -5.84 -11.84
N TYR A 210 -32.02 -5.35 -11.61
CA TYR A 210 -30.84 -6.06 -12.00
C TYR A 210 -30.38 -7.06 -10.90
N GLN A 211 -30.10 -8.30 -11.31
CA GLN A 211 -29.58 -9.35 -10.45
C GLN A 211 -28.09 -9.53 -10.70
N PHE A 212 -27.27 -9.14 -9.73
CA PHE A 212 -25.87 -9.51 -9.69
C PHE A 212 -25.74 -10.95 -9.17
N SER A 213 -25.11 -11.83 -9.92
CA SER A 213 -24.94 -13.25 -9.59
C SER A 213 -23.45 -13.60 -9.53
N ASN A 214 -22.78 -13.21 -8.44
CA ASN A 214 -21.34 -13.28 -8.27
C ASN A 214 -20.60 -12.59 -9.43
N GLU A 215 -21.08 -11.44 -9.80
CA GLU A 215 -20.54 -10.69 -10.95
C GLU A 215 -19.33 -9.86 -10.53
N THR A 216 -18.23 -10.02 -11.27
CA THR A 216 -17.03 -9.18 -11.06
C THR A 216 -17.25 -7.81 -11.69
N VAL A 217 -17.06 -6.79 -10.88
CA VAL A 217 -17.06 -5.37 -11.24
C VAL A 217 -15.78 -4.73 -10.71
N TYR A 218 -15.54 -3.46 -11.03
CA TYR A 218 -14.36 -2.76 -10.57
C TYR A 218 -14.73 -1.54 -9.74
N MET A 219 -14.13 -1.45 -8.56
CA MET A 219 -14.10 -0.27 -7.72
C MET A 219 -12.80 0.48 -8.04
N PHE A 220 -12.86 1.74 -8.45
CA PHE A 220 -11.69 2.54 -8.78
C PHE A 220 -11.67 3.88 -8.05
N ILE A 221 -10.46 4.34 -7.74
CA ILE A 221 -10.24 5.57 -6.99
C ILE A 221 -10.59 6.77 -7.85
N ILE A 222 -11.46 7.65 -7.32
CA ILE A 222 -11.91 8.84 -8.02
C ILE A 222 -11.45 10.14 -7.35
N ALA A 223 -11.16 10.09 -6.06
CA ALA A 223 -10.62 11.22 -5.30
C ALA A 223 -10.02 10.77 -3.97
N PHE A 224 -9.02 11.53 -3.48
CA PHE A 224 -8.52 11.49 -2.12
C PHE A 224 -8.87 12.79 -1.43
N ASP A 225 -9.25 12.73 -0.16
CA ASP A 225 -9.54 13.88 0.72
C ASP A 225 -10.45 14.96 0.09
N HIS A 226 -11.37 14.50 -0.75
CA HIS A 226 -12.26 15.38 -1.50
C HIS A 226 -13.14 16.18 -0.55
N ASN A 227 -13.01 17.51 -0.59
CA ASN A 227 -13.83 18.42 0.20
C ASN A 227 -13.94 18.04 1.70
N SER A 228 -12.85 17.51 2.26
CA SER A 228 -12.84 16.86 3.57
C SER A 228 -13.34 17.74 4.72
N SER A 229 -13.02 19.04 4.70
CA SER A 229 -13.43 19.99 5.72
C SER A 229 -14.95 20.18 5.80
N VAL A 230 -15.66 20.07 4.67
CA VAL A 230 -17.12 20.26 4.58
C VAL A 230 -17.86 18.94 4.78
N GLU A 231 -17.35 17.86 4.20
CA GLU A 231 -18.09 16.63 4.03
C GLU A 231 -17.65 15.48 4.95
N MET A 232 -16.44 15.59 5.52
CA MET A 232 -15.84 14.55 6.37
C MET A 232 -15.26 15.11 7.69
N ASN A 233 -15.64 16.32 8.09
CA ASN A 233 -15.14 16.97 9.31
C ASN A 233 -13.59 17.10 9.35
N GLY A 234 -12.95 17.22 8.19
CA GLY A 234 -11.50 17.28 8.04
C GLY A 234 -10.80 15.93 8.07
N GLU A 235 -11.53 14.83 8.19
CA GLU A 235 -10.92 13.50 8.21
C GLU A 235 -10.45 13.05 6.82
N HIS A 236 -9.31 12.34 6.81
CA HIS A 236 -8.81 11.69 5.61
C HIS A 236 -9.78 10.62 5.11
N HIS A 237 -9.95 10.55 3.80
CA HIS A 237 -10.83 9.59 3.16
C HIS A 237 -10.50 9.41 1.68
N MET A 238 -11.02 8.34 1.14
CA MET A 238 -10.92 8.02 -0.29
C MET A 238 -12.32 7.77 -0.84
N ILE A 239 -12.61 8.34 -2.00
CA ILE A 239 -13.84 8.09 -2.74
C ILE A 239 -13.55 7.14 -3.89
N CYS A 240 -14.34 6.08 -3.98
CA CYS A 240 -14.29 5.13 -5.09
C CYS A 240 -15.59 5.15 -5.88
N ASN A 241 -15.47 4.98 -7.19
CA ASN A 241 -16.57 4.78 -8.11
C ASN A 241 -16.61 3.33 -8.60
N PHE A 242 -17.78 2.85 -8.98
CA PHE A 242 -17.93 1.52 -9.55
C PHE A 242 -18.27 1.56 -11.03
N ALA A 243 -17.70 0.63 -11.76
CA ALA A 243 -17.99 0.34 -13.15
C ALA A 243 -17.83 -1.14 -13.45
N LYS A 244 -18.36 -1.64 -14.55
CA LYS A 244 -18.16 -3.04 -14.95
C LYS A 244 -16.76 -3.32 -15.48
N ASN A 245 -16.06 -2.32 -16.02
CA ASN A 245 -14.67 -2.42 -16.43
C ASN A 245 -13.80 -1.46 -15.61
N ALA A 246 -12.52 -1.79 -15.49
CA ALA A 246 -11.54 -0.88 -14.94
C ALA A 246 -11.31 0.32 -15.87
N PRO A 247 -11.06 1.53 -15.35
CA PRO A 247 -10.78 2.71 -16.18
C PRO A 247 -9.60 2.53 -17.13
N THR A 248 -8.62 1.72 -16.76
CA THR A 248 -7.44 1.38 -17.57
C THR A 248 -7.79 0.68 -18.89
N ASP A 249 -8.99 0.09 -18.99
CA ASP A 249 -9.47 -0.53 -20.23
C ASP A 249 -9.98 0.50 -21.24
N GLY A 250 -9.89 1.79 -20.92
CA GLY A 250 -10.30 2.90 -21.78
C GLY A 250 -11.81 3.12 -21.85
N LYS A 251 -12.60 2.38 -21.06
CA LYS A 251 -14.06 2.51 -21.00
C LYS A 251 -14.59 2.32 -19.60
N ASP A 252 -15.21 3.35 -19.05
CA ASP A 252 -15.99 3.24 -17.82
C ASP A 252 -17.39 2.75 -18.17
N ILE A 253 -17.73 1.54 -17.77
CA ILE A 253 -19.00 0.91 -18.09
C ILE A 253 -20.01 1.20 -16.98
N ALA A 254 -21.08 1.93 -17.29
CA ALA A 254 -22.17 2.16 -16.37
C ALA A 254 -22.95 0.84 -16.11
N PHE A 255 -23.47 0.68 -14.90
CA PHE A 255 -24.46 -0.36 -14.66
C PHE A 255 -25.77 0.03 -15.36
N THR A 256 -26.08 -0.69 -16.42
CA THR A 256 -27.31 -0.56 -17.18
C THR A 256 -27.82 -1.95 -17.53
N ASP A 257 -29.12 -2.10 -17.66
CA ASP A 257 -29.69 -3.34 -18.11
C ASP A 257 -30.04 -3.33 -19.60
N THR A 258 -30.59 -4.43 -20.09
CA THR A 258 -31.02 -4.57 -21.49
C THR A 258 -32.21 -3.70 -21.83
N LYS A 259 -32.98 -3.24 -20.86
CA LYS A 259 -34.17 -2.39 -21.01
C LYS A 259 -33.85 -0.93 -21.30
N TYR A 260 -32.59 -0.52 -21.06
CA TYR A 260 -32.12 0.84 -21.30
C TYR A 260 -32.54 1.37 -22.68
N ARG A 261 -32.49 0.53 -23.71
CA ARG A 261 -32.75 0.95 -25.09
C ARG A 261 -34.16 1.48 -25.37
N ASN A 262 -35.11 1.08 -24.56
CA ASN A 262 -36.54 1.29 -24.93
C ASN A 262 -37.20 2.46 -24.21
N TYR A 263 -36.49 3.15 -23.30
CA TYR A 263 -37.08 4.22 -22.48
C TYR A 263 -38.44 3.81 -21.87
N THR A 264 -38.59 2.54 -21.56
CA THR A 264 -39.85 1.99 -21.06
C THR A 264 -40.09 2.35 -19.61
N SER A 265 -41.28 2.11 -19.14
CA SER A 265 -41.71 2.33 -17.77
C SER A 265 -41.16 1.29 -16.77
N ASP A 266 -40.33 0.34 -17.22
CA ASP A 266 -39.68 -0.68 -16.39
C ASP A 266 -38.19 -0.37 -16.20
N PRO A 267 -37.79 0.65 -15.43
CA PRO A 267 -36.41 1.05 -15.29
C PRO A 267 -35.71 0.21 -14.23
N CYS A 268 -34.51 -0.25 -14.56
CA CYS A 268 -33.61 -0.84 -13.59
C CYS A 268 -33.07 0.22 -12.62
N PHE A 269 -32.58 1.31 -13.20
CA PHE A 269 -31.99 2.41 -12.44
C PHE A 269 -32.67 3.73 -12.82
N HIS A 270 -33.52 4.20 -11.96
CA HIS A 270 -34.23 5.46 -12.11
C HIS A 270 -34.12 6.30 -10.84
N MET A 271 -34.27 7.63 -11.00
CA MET A 271 -34.23 8.53 -9.84
C MET A 271 -35.49 8.42 -8.99
N ASN A 272 -36.66 8.31 -9.63
CA ASN A 272 -37.96 8.10 -8.98
C ASN A 272 -38.86 7.22 -9.85
N SER A 273 -39.81 6.53 -9.24
CA SER A 273 -40.79 5.71 -9.96
C SER A 273 -41.83 6.52 -10.72
N SER A 274 -41.93 7.82 -10.43
CA SER A 274 -42.86 8.75 -11.05
C SER A 274 -42.08 9.95 -11.66
N LYS A 275 -42.81 10.73 -12.49
CA LYS A 275 -42.29 11.91 -13.15
C LYS A 275 -42.24 13.07 -12.15
N THR A 276 -41.27 13.02 -11.20
CA THR A 276 -41.06 14.09 -10.23
C THR A 276 -39.64 14.12 -9.68
N ASN A 277 -39.09 15.30 -9.45
CA ASN A 277 -37.86 15.54 -8.70
C ASN A 277 -38.14 16.16 -7.31
N SER A 278 -39.40 16.19 -6.88
CA SER A 278 -39.79 16.74 -5.60
C SER A 278 -39.08 16.01 -4.45
N GLY A 279 -38.53 16.77 -3.52
CA GLY A 279 -37.70 16.27 -2.43
C GLY A 279 -36.23 15.99 -2.83
N GLY A 280 -35.87 16.29 -4.08
CA GLY A 280 -34.49 16.23 -4.60
C GLY A 280 -33.81 14.89 -4.35
N TRP A 281 -32.51 14.95 -4.08
CA TRP A 281 -31.74 13.75 -3.75
C TRP A 281 -32.24 13.05 -2.48
N ALA A 282 -32.55 13.81 -1.45
CA ALA A 282 -32.93 13.25 -0.14
C ALA A 282 -34.09 12.26 -0.22
N SER A 283 -35.09 12.56 -1.06
CA SER A 283 -36.31 11.75 -1.20
C SER A 283 -36.27 10.81 -2.40
N SER A 284 -35.20 10.82 -3.20
CA SER A 284 -35.15 10.02 -4.43
C SER A 284 -35.16 8.52 -4.15
N TYR A 285 -35.83 7.77 -5.00
CA TYR A 285 -35.80 6.30 -4.96
C TYR A 285 -34.39 5.75 -5.19
N MET A 286 -33.61 6.44 -6.03
CA MET A 286 -32.21 6.11 -6.27
C MET A 286 -31.43 6.06 -4.94
N ARG A 287 -31.54 7.11 -4.12
CA ARG A 287 -30.88 7.18 -2.82
C ARG A 287 -31.41 6.14 -1.83
N GLN A 288 -32.73 6.13 -1.64
CA GLN A 288 -33.34 5.37 -0.56
C GLN A 288 -33.35 3.86 -0.81
N THR A 289 -33.47 3.46 -2.08
CA THR A 289 -33.63 2.05 -2.45
C THR A 289 -32.43 1.52 -3.22
N ILE A 290 -32.08 2.11 -4.36
CA ILE A 290 -31.05 1.57 -5.25
C ILE A 290 -29.68 1.59 -4.57
N CYS A 291 -29.27 2.71 -3.99
CA CYS A 291 -28.00 2.81 -3.27
C CYS A 291 -27.92 1.86 -2.08
N SER A 292 -29.02 1.69 -1.34
CA SER A 292 -29.09 0.74 -0.23
C SER A 292 -28.97 -0.72 -0.69
N GLN A 293 -29.66 -1.08 -1.77
CA GLN A 293 -29.56 -2.41 -2.36
C GLN A 293 -28.15 -2.68 -2.92
N PHE A 294 -27.52 -1.68 -3.53
CA PHE A 294 -26.15 -1.80 -4.03
C PHE A 294 -25.15 -2.05 -2.90
N LYS A 295 -25.31 -1.35 -1.76
CA LYS A 295 -24.53 -1.62 -0.56
C LYS A 295 -24.66 -3.08 -0.12
N ASN A 296 -25.90 -3.60 -0.08
CA ASN A 296 -26.16 -4.97 0.35
C ASN A 296 -25.63 -6.03 -0.63
N ALA A 297 -25.42 -5.67 -1.89
CA ALA A 297 -24.83 -6.56 -2.89
C ALA A 297 -23.29 -6.64 -2.82
N MET A 298 -22.64 -5.76 -2.07
CA MET A 298 -21.18 -5.77 -1.86
C MET A 298 -20.74 -6.89 -0.92
N PRO A 299 -19.49 -7.36 -0.98
CA PRO A 299 -18.89 -8.24 0.02
C PRO A 299 -18.96 -7.64 1.43
N SER A 300 -19.16 -8.48 2.43
CA SER A 300 -19.33 -8.03 3.83
C SER A 300 -18.11 -7.30 4.40
N ASP A 301 -16.91 -7.69 4.00
CA ASP A 301 -15.65 -7.05 4.40
C ASP A 301 -15.47 -5.66 3.77
N LEU A 302 -15.95 -5.46 2.53
CA LEU A 302 -16.05 -4.12 1.95
C LEU A 302 -17.09 -3.28 2.69
N GLN A 303 -18.28 -3.84 2.95
CA GLN A 303 -19.33 -3.12 3.69
C GLN A 303 -18.85 -2.65 5.06
N ALA A 304 -18.00 -3.43 5.74
CA ALA A 304 -17.48 -3.14 7.08
C ALA A 304 -16.57 -1.91 7.14
N VAL A 305 -15.95 -1.54 6.02
CA VAL A 305 -15.01 -0.40 5.95
C VAL A 305 -15.62 0.87 5.36
N LEU A 306 -16.87 0.80 4.88
CA LEU A 306 -17.55 1.96 4.31
C LEU A 306 -17.78 3.03 5.38
N ARG A 307 -17.61 4.28 4.98
CA ARG A 307 -17.88 5.46 5.80
C ARG A 307 -19.07 6.23 5.25
N THR A 308 -19.76 6.89 6.13
CA THR A 308 -20.79 7.88 5.75
C THR A 308 -20.11 9.21 5.42
N ARG A 309 -20.58 9.84 4.36
CA ARG A 309 -20.19 11.17 3.93
C ARG A 309 -21.39 12.11 4.03
N THR A 310 -21.20 13.30 4.54
CA THR A 310 -22.18 14.38 4.47
C THR A 310 -22.10 15.02 3.10
N ILE A 311 -23.16 14.94 2.31
CA ILE A 311 -23.21 15.55 0.97
C ILE A 311 -24.31 16.60 0.91
N TYR A 312 -24.06 17.68 0.20
CA TYR A 312 -24.97 18.79 0.01
C TYR A 312 -25.53 18.75 -1.41
N THR A 313 -26.84 18.76 -1.52
CA THR A 313 -27.55 18.74 -2.82
C THR A 313 -28.85 19.48 -2.65
N ASP A 314 -29.45 19.97 -3.72
CA ASP A 314 -30.82 20.45 -3.67
C ASP A 314 -31.75 19.30 -3.29
N ASN A 315 -32.34 19.43 -2.09
CA ASN A 315 -33.23 18.43 -1.51
C ASN A 315 -34.70 18.88 -1.55
N THR A 316 -35.01 19.91 -2.31
CA THR A 316 -36.37 20.38 -2.55
C THR A 316 -36.87 20.00 -3.93
N GLY A 317 -36.02 20.18 -4.96
CA GLY A 317 -36.41 20.05 -6.36
C GLY A 317 -37.35 21.18 -6.78
N GLY A 318 -38.00 21.01 -7.91
CA GLY A 318 -39.12 21.87 -8.29
C GLY A 318 -38.78 23.10 -9.09
N GLY A 319 -37.68 23.09 -9.86
CA GLY A 319 -37.42 24.11 -10.88
C GLY A 319 -37.12 25.51 -10.32
N LYS A 320 -36.48 25.61 -9.15
CA LYS A 320 -36.08 26.89 -8.56
C LYS A 320 -34.68 26.78 -7.98
N LYS A 321 -33.84 27.77 -8.26
CA LYS A 321 -32.52 27.91 -7.71
C LYS A 321 -32.57 28.72 -6.43
N ASN A 322 -32.33 28.10 -5.27
CA ASN A 322 -32.32 28.75 -3.97
C ASN A 322 -31.28 28.09 -3.05
N SER A 323 -30.48 28.89 -2.37
CA SER A 323 -29.46 28.39 -1.44
C SER A 323 -30.06 27.59 -0.28
N SER A 324 -31.23 27.95 0.22
CA SER A 324 -31.91 27.22 1.28
C SER A 324 -32.41 25.81 0.88
N TYR A 325 -32.41 25.48 -0.41
CA TYR A 325 -32.78 24.16 -0.92
C TYR A 325 -31.62 23.19 -0.91
N VAL A 326 -30.39 23.72 -0.90
CA VAL A 326 -29.16 22.94 -0.78
C VAL A 326 -28.93 22.58 0.68
N THR A 327 -29.24 21.35 1.02
CA THR A 327 -29.19 20.86 2.39
C THR A 327 -28.39 19.55 2.46
N ALA A 328 -27.98 19.18 3.68
CA ALA A 328 -27.16 18.00 3.90
C ALA A 328 -27.96 16.71 3.89
N THR A 329 -27.42 15.66 3.29
CA THR A 329 -27.76 14.26 3.57
C THR A 329 -26.52 13.52 4.00
N THR A 330 -26.72 12.39 4.70
CA THR A 330 -25.62 11.50 5.12
C THR A 330 -25.75 10.19 4.38
N ASP A 331 -24.77 9.86 3.56
CA ASP A 331 -24.85 8.76 2.63
C ASP A 331 -23.61 7.86 2.68
N THR A 332 -23.80 6.55 2.60
CA THR A 332 -22.72 5.55 2.50
C THR A 332 -22.46 5.17 1.05
N VAL A 333 -23.53 5.03 0.27
CA VAL A 333 -23.51 4.83 -1.18
C VAL A 333 -24.34 5.94 -1.79
N TYR A 334 -23.81 6.59 -2.81
CA TYR A 334 -24.44 7.74 -3.47
C TYR A 334 -23.98 7.79 -4.94
N ILE A 335 -24.49 8.73 -5.72
CA ILE A 335 -24.01 9.04 -7.06
C ILE A 335 -23.47 10.47 -7.12
N PRO A 336 -22.59 10.83 -8.06
CA PRO A 336 -22.05 12.18 -8.12
C PRO A 336 -23.10 13.22 -8.47
N SER A 337 -22.85 14.47 -8.10
CA SER A 337 -23.65 15.63 -8.53
C SER A 337 -23.21 16.15 -9.90
N GLU A 338 -23.96 17.11 -10.46
CA GLU A 338 -23.55 17.78 -11.69
C GLU A 338 -22.23 18.53 -11.48
N PHE A 339 -22.10 19.26 -10.38
CA PHE A 339 -20.89 20.01 -10.09
C PHE A 339 -19.66 19.11 -9.88
N GLU A 340 -19.81 18.00 -9.16
CA GLU A 340 -18.71 17.04 -8.94
C GLU A 340 -18.17 16.43 -10.25
N VAL A 341 -19.00 16.32 -11.29
CA VAL A 341 -18.59 15.80 -12.58
C VAL A 341 -18.17 16.91 -13.55
N GLN A 342 -18.98 17.96 -13.69
CA GLN A 342 -18.78 18.99 -14.71
C GLN A 342 -17.86 20.12 -14.22
N GLY A 343 -17.72 20.31 -12.90
CA GLY A 343 -17.06 21.50 -12.33
C GLY A 343 -17.89 22.78 -12.42
N LEU A 344 -19.11 22.66 -12.87
CA LEU A 344 -20.10 23.74 -13.04
C LEU A 344 -21.49 23.21 -12.72
N GLY A 345 -22.36 24.06 -12.18
CA GLY A 345 -23.79 23.82 -12.09
C GLY A 345 -24.47 24.42 -13.31
N ILE A 346 -24.85 23.59 -14.27
CA ILE A 346 -25.42 24.02 -15.57
C ILE A 346 -26.94 23.98 -15.50
N SER A 347 -27.50 22.82 -15.17
CA SER A 347 -28.93 22.60 -15.05
C SER A 347 -29.38 22.45 -13.59
N SER A 348 -28.46 22.16 -12.65
CA SER A 348 -28.72 22.02 -11.24
C SER A 348 -28.84 23.38 -10.54
N ASN A 349 -29.21 23.34 -9.26
CA ASN A 349 -29.16 24.50 -8.38
C ASN A 349 -27.71 24.96 -8.21
N TYR A 350 -27.34 26.09 -8.80
CA TYR A 350 -25.95 26.56 -8.81
C TYR A 350 -25.39 26.83 -7.41
N TYR A 351 -26.21 26.98 -6.35
CA TYR A 351 -25.79 27.07 -4.99
C TYR A 351 -25.18 25.78 -4.41
N GLU A 352 -25.31 24.65 -5.15
CA GLU A 352 -24.55 23.44 -4.79
C GLU A 352 -23.04 23.68 -4.81
N ILE A 353 -22.54 24.60 -5.63
CA ILE A 353 -21.12 24.97 -5.73
C ILE A 353 -20.55 25.49 -4.39
N ASP A 354 -21.38 26.11 -3.56
CA ASP A 354 -20.93 26.65 -2.25
C ASP A 354 -20.49 25.54 -1.29
N HIS A 355 -20.89 24.31 -1.54
CA HIS A 355 -20.64 23.14 -0.69
C HIS A 355 -19.93 21.98 -1.41
N GLN A 356 -19.64 22.10 -2.68
CA GLN A 356 -19.11 21.00 -3.48
C GLN A 356 -17.81 21.38 -4.17
N GLN A 357 -17.04 20.38 -4.57
CA GLN A 357 -15.85 20.51 -5.41
C GLN A 357 -15.94 19.51 -6.57
N GLN A 358 -15.26 19.79 -7.67
CA GLN A 358 -15.14 18.83 -8.75
C GLN A 358 -14.27 17.65 -8.32
N LEU A 359 -14.74 16.42 -8.52
CA LEU A 359 -13.99 15.21 -8.25
C LEU A 359 -12.68 15.18 -9.06
N ALA A 360 -11.59 14.83 -8.39
CA ALA A 360 -10.25 14.90 -8.97
C ALA A 360 -10.10 14.10 -10.27
N TYR A 361 -10.77 12.96 -10.39
CA TYR A 361 -10.83 12.14 -11.61
C TYR A 361 -11.26 12.97 -12.82
N TYR A 362 -12.39 13.67 -12.73
CA TYR A 362 -12.90 14.49 -13.82
C TYR A 362 -12.13 15.81 -13.97
N LYS A 363 -11.66 16.39 -12.88
CA LYS A 363 -10.82 17.59 -12.91
C LYS A 363 -9.50 17.35 -13.65
N ASN A 364 -8.97 16.13 -13.57
CA ASN A 364 -7.74 15.71 -14.26
C ASN A 364 -7.99 15.32 -15.72
N GLY A 365 -9.20 15.53 -16.25
CA GLY A 365 -9.51 15.33 -17.67
C GLY A 365 -9.97 13.92 -18.04
N ALA A 366 -10.33 13.07 -17.06
CA ALA A 366 -10.93 11.77 -17.38
C ALA A 366 -12.24 11.92 -18.15
N SER A 367 -12.51 10.96 -19.03
CA SER A 367 -13.72 10.92 -19.81
C SER A 367 -14.97 10.84 -18.92
N LYS A 368 -16.01 11.60 -19.29
CA LYS A 368 -17.33 11.53 -18.67
C LYS A 368 -18.26 10.56 -19.40
N ILE A 369 -17.83 10.07 -20.57
CA ILE A 369 -18.58 9.11 -21.37
C ILE A 369 -18.53 7.76 -20.68
N ARG A 370 -19.70 7.13 -20.53
CA ARG A 370 -19.85 5.77 -20.05
C ARG A 370 -20.55 4.91 -21.07
N TYR A 371 -20.31 3.62 -21.00
CA TYR A 371 -20.83 2.66 -21.96
C TYR A 371 -21.88 1.76 -21.32
N LYS A 372 -22.71 1.12 -22.12
CA LYS A 372 -23.70 0.16 -21.66
C LYS A 372 -23.04 -1.07 -21.08
N SER A 373 -23.60 -1.62 -20.01
CA SER A 373 -23.06 -2.83 -19.39
C SER A 373 -23.24 -4.10 -20.22
N ASN A 374 -24.19 -4.11 -21.14
CA ASN A 374 -24.50 -5.21 -22.04
C ASN A 374 -24.02 -5.00 -23.49
N ASP A 375 -23.55 -3.80 -23.82
CA ASP A 375 -23.03 -3.46 -25.15
C ASP A 375 -21.97 -2.34 -25.03
N VAL A 376 -20.73 -2.75 -24.89
CA VAL A 376 -19.59 -1.84 -24.67
C VAL A 376 -19.22 -1.00 -25.90
N SER A 377 -19.88 -1.22 -27.05
CA SER A 377 -19.74 -0.38 -28.25
C SER A 377 -20.66 0.83 -28.24
N GLU A 378 -21.69 0.83 -27.40
CA GLU A 378 -22.67 1.91 -27.29
C GLU A 378 -22.45 2.74 -26.00
N ALA A 379 -22.33 4.05 -26.14
CA ALA A 379 -22.33 4.96 -25.01
C ALA A 379 -23.70 5.01 -24.34
N ALA A 380 -23.67 5.12 -23.01
CA ALA A 380 -24.86 5.23 -22.16
C ALA A 380 -24.89 6.61 -21.52
N TRP A 381 -26.06 7.23 -21.48
CA TRP A 381 -26.27 8.35 -20.57
C TRP A 381 -26.44 7.81 -19.14
N TRP A 382 -26.09 8.59 -18.12
CA TRP A 382 -26.10 8.15 -16.73
C TRP A 382 -26.50 9.25 -15.76
N TRP A 383 -27.04 8.84 -14.60
CA TRP A 383 -27.64 9.72 -13.61
C TRP A 383 -26.62 10.45 -12.76
N LEU A 384 -26.95 11.70 -12.43
CA LEU A 384 -26.38 12.52 -11.36
C LEU A 384 -27.45 12.77 -10.28
N ARG A 385 -27.00 13.04 -9.04
CA ARG A 385 -27.93 13.21 -7.92
C ARG A 385 -28.64 14.57 -7.91
N SER A 386 -28.12 15.58 -8.60
CA SER A 386 -28.71 16.92 -8.62
C SER A 386 -30.04 16.94 -9.36
N PRO A 387 -31.14 17.42 -8.74
CA PRO A 387 -32.34 17.71 -9.49
C PRO A 387 -32.10 18.85 -10.46
N GLU A 388 -32.79 18.80 -11.58
CA GLU A 388 -32.82 19.89 -12.55
C GLU A 388 -33.64 21.05 -12.00
N CYS A 389 -33.24 22.30 -12.23
CA CYS A 389 -33.82 23.48 -11.65
C CYS A 389 -34.31 24.57 -12.64
N ASP A 390 -34.27 24.32 -13.94
CA ASP A 390 -34.68 25.30 -14.95
C ASP A 390 -36.03 24.97 -15.61
N PHE A 391 -36.39 23.67 -15.69
CA PHE A 391 -37.55 23.21 -16.49
C PHE A 391 -38.69 22.59 -15.65
N GLY A 392 -38.62 22.64 -14.30
CA GLY A 392 -39.72 22.26 -13.44
C GLY A 392 -39.46 21.01 -12.59
N TYR A 393 -40.53 20.29 -12.23
CA TYR A 393 -40.51 19.26 -11.16
C TYR A 393 -40.18 17.84 -11.64
N ASP A 394 -39.77 17.67 -12.89
CA ASP A 394 -39.85 16.37 -13.56
C ASP A 394 -38.50 15.70 -13.77
N TYR A 395 -37.40 16.46 -13.70
CA TYR A 395 -36.10 16.06 -14.25
C TYR A 395 -35.03 15.99 -13.17
N PHE A 396 -34.06 15.09 -13.39
CA PHE A 396 -32.77 15.09 -12.74
C PHE A 396 -31.66 15.30 -13.76
N CYS A 397 -30.54 15.85 -13.31
CA CYS A 397 -29.33 15.99 -14.10
C CYS A 397 -28.73 14.63 -14.42
N GLY A 398 -28.00 14.56 -15.51
CA GLY A 398 -27.28 13.39 -15.97
C GLY A 398 -26.11 13.79 -16.86
N ILE A 399 -25.43 12.81 -17.38
CA ILE A 399 -24.39 12.96 -18.41
C ILE A 399 -24.86 12.26 -19.67
N GLY A 400 -24.77 12.95 -20.79
CA GLY A 400 -25.13 12.45 -22.10
C GLY A 400 -24.16 11.41 -22.64
N THR A 401 -24.51 10.76 -23.71
CA THR A 401 -23.68 9.76 -24.39
C THR A 401 -22.38 10.32 -24.98
N ASP A 402 -22.29 11.65 -25.13
CA ASP A 402 -21.12 12.40 -25.58
C ASP A 402 -20.32 13.03 -24.41
N GLY A 403 -20.72 12.77 -23.15
CA GLY A 403 -20.10 13.35 -21.95
C GLY A 403 -20.59 14.76 -21.60
N SER A 404 -21.50 15.32 -22.35
CA SER A 404 -22.11 16.64 -22.12
C SER A 404 -23.12 16.60 -20.96
N PRO A 405 -23.45 17.75 -20.34
CA PRO A 405 -24.59 17.87 -19.43
C PRO A 405 -25.87 17.40 -20.08
N TYR A 406 -26.67 16.66 -19.34
CA TYR A 406 -27.91 16.08 -19.81
C TYR A 406 -28.97 16.13 -18.71
N ILE A 407 -30.21 16.13 -19.09
CA ILE A 407 -31.36 16.03 -18.17
C ILE A 407 -32.33 14.96 -18.67
N ASN A 408 -32.97 14.27 -17.76
CA ASN A 408 -34.04 13.34 -18.15
C ASN A 408 -35.13 13.24 -17.08
N PHE A 409 -36.30 12.77 -17.49
CA PHE A 409 -37.40 12.51 -16.56
C PHE A 409 -36.98 11.51 -15.48
N ALA A 410 -37.32 11.80 -14.23
CA ALA A 410 -36.90 11.04 -13.06
C ALA A 410 -37.21 9.53 -13.14
N TYR A 411 -38.24 9.12 -13.88
CA TYR A 411 -38.68 7.73 -14.02
C TYR A 411 -37.98 6.97 -15.14
N ARG A 412 -37.13 7.61 -15.92
CA ARG A 412 -36.44 6.95 -17.04
C ARG A 412 -35.32 6.05 -16.54
N ALA A 413 -35.10 4.95 -17.28
CA ALA A 413 -33.96 4.08 -17.05
C ALA A 413 -32.67 4.73 -17.56
N GLY A 414 -31.69 4.94 -16.68
CA GLY A 414 -30.39 5.51 -17.00
C GLY A 414 -29.25 4.68 -16.42
N GLY A 415 -28.03 5.05 -16.77
CA GLY A 415 -26.84 4.44 -16.18
C GLY A 415 -26.72 4.78 -14.69
N PHE A 416 -26.23 3.82 -13.91
CA PHE A 416 -25.94 3.97 -12.48
C PHE A 416 -24.44 3.93 -12.27
N ALA A 417 -23.88 4.95 -11.64
CA ALA A 417 -22.45 5.11 -11.39
C ALA A 417 -22.21 5.40 -9.90
N PRO A 418 -22.37 4.38 -9.03
CA PRO A 418 -22.33 4.58 -7.58
C PRO A 418 -20.94 4.94 -7.07
N LEU A 419 -20.92 5.77 -6.04
CA LEU A 419 -19.77 6.16 -5.26
C LEU A 419 -19.88 5.57 -3.84
N ILE A 420 -18.73 5.28 -3.25
CA ILE A 420 -18.56 4.97 -1.83
C ILE A 420 -17.43 5.79 -1.25
N THR A 421 -17.44 5.94 0.06
CA THR A 421 -16.35 6.53 0.84
C THR A 421 -15.75 5.48 1.77
N ILE A 422 -14.42 5.40 1.81
CA ILE A 422 -13.65 4.53 2.70
C ILE A 422 -12.75 5.36 3.61
#